data_6e1aaf6eca4235e6ff825cad6c0b1ed3
#
_entry.id   6e1aaf6eca4235e6ff825cad6c0b1ed3
#
_cell.length_a   1.000
_cell.length_b   1.000
_cell.length_c   1.000
_cell.angle_alpha   90.00
_cell.angle_beta   90.00
_cell.angle_gamma   90.00
#
_symmetry.space_group_name_H-M   'P 1'
#
loop_
_entity.id
_entity.type
_entity.pdbx_description
1 polymer ?
#
loop_
_entity_poly.entity_id
_entity_poly.type
_entity_poly.pdbx_seq_one_letter_code
_entity_poly.pdbx_strand_id
1 'polypeptide(L)'
;MEENGPPVVEVKNLCFGYGSGEPVLENISFTLDKPGMTCIVGPNGVGKSTLIKCINGLLKPTSGSVEVMGKPVSDYKLKELAKVVGYVPVMTGTYNVMTVLDTVLIGRYSHQKWRTRPEDIEIAHRALEAMEIEDLAMRNFNELSAGQHQKVSLARGLVQEPRVMLLDEPTSNLDVRHQLFVSAFLKKLCDATSSNVLMISHDLNLAAKFADNLLVLEKPGRLYGFGSPQELITPEMLRRVYNVECDVIDDHGSPHVILQSVGSELM
;
A
#
# COMPACT_ATOMS: atom_id res chain seq x y z
N MET A 1 -15.13 10.87 -26.61
CA MET A 1 -13.84 11.00 -25.93
C MET A 1 -14.19 11.50 -24.54
N GLU A 2 -14.26 10.61 -23.56
CA GLU A 2 -14.39 11.02 -22.17
C GLU A 2 -13.11 11.77 -21.80
N GLU A 3 -13.24 13.03 -21.39
CA GLU A 3 -12.15 13.77 -20.77
C GLU A 3 -11.79 13.03 -19.48
N ASN A 4 -10.78 12.17 -19.55
CA ASN A 4 -10.20 11.59 -18.35
C ASN A 4 -9.67 12.75 -17.50
N GLY A 5 -10.21 12.91 -16.30
CA GLY A 5 -9.70 13.85 -15.31
C GLY A 5 -8.21 13.58 -15.05
N PRO A 6 -7.53 14.45 -14.26
CA PRO A 6 -6.11 14.27 -13.96
C PRO A 6 -5.89 12.90 -13.27
N PRO A 7 -4.73 12.26 -13.54
CA PRO A 7 -4.38 11.00 -12.88
C PRO A 7 -4.48 11.11 -11.37
N VAL A 8 -4.86 10.01 -10.72
CA VAL A 8 -4.95 9.98 -9.26
C VAL A 8 -3.59 10.05 -8.61
N VAL A 9 -2.60 9.33 -9.15
CA VAL A 9 -1.18 9.43 -8.78
C VAL A 9 -0.36 9.44 -10.05
N GLU A 10 0.55 10.39 -10.17
CA GLU A 10 1.53 10.48 -11.25
C GLU A 10 2.93 10.67 -10.67
N VAL A 11 3.85 9.78 -11.03
CA VAL A 11 5.26 9.81 -10.64
C VAL A 11 6.10 9.98 -11.89
N LYS A 12 6.94 11.02 -11.96
CA LYS A 12 7.79 11.35 -13.12
C LYS A 12 9.25 11.41 -12.73
N ASN A 13 10.05 10.53 -13.33
CA ASN A 13 11.52 10.50 -13.21
C ASN A 13 12.00 10.63 -11.76
N LEU A 14 11.30 10.00 -10.82
CA LEU A 14 11.56 10.11 -9.40
C LEU A 14 12.88 9.43 -9.06
N CYS A 15 13.80 10.21 -8.45
CA CYS A 15 15.01 9.69 -7.82
C CYS A 15 15.01 10.06 -6.34
N PHE A 16 15.56 9.16 -5.52
CA PHE A 16 15.72 9.40 -4.08
C PHE A 16 16.95 8.69 -3.52
N GLY A 17 17.68 9.34 -2.62
CA GLY A 17 18.77 8.77 -1.84
C GLY A 17 18.81 9.34 -0.43
N TYR A 18 19.26 8.55 0.56
CA TYR A 18 19.46 9.01 1.93
C TYR A 18 20.83 9.67 2.07
N GLY A 19 20.86 10.94 2.46
CA GLY A 19 22.12 11.68 2.63
C GLY A 19 22.93 11.76 1.34
N SER A 20 24.25 11.54 1.43
CA SER A 20 25.20 11.55 0.29
C SER A 20 25.49 10.14 -0.26
N GLY A 21 24.67 9.15 0.12
CA GLY A 21 24.85 7.75 -0.29
C GLY A 21 24.35 7.46 -1.72
N GLU A 22 24.46 6.19 -2.10
CA GLU A 22 23.91 5.72 -3.38
C GLU A 22 22.39 5.94 -3.46
N PRO A 23 21.86 6.22 -4.67
CA PRO A 23 20.43 6.38 -4.85
C PRO A 23 19.69 5.07 -4.50
N VAL A 24 18.58 5.21 -3.77
CA VAL A 24 17.68 4.09 -3.40
C VAL A 24 16.59 3.90 -4.45
N LEU A 25 16.20 4.98 -5.12
CA LEU A 25 15.26 4.97 -6.24
C LEU A 25 15.88 5.75 -7.40
N GLU A 26 15.82 5.16 -8.60
CA GLU A 26 16.40 5.73 -9.81
C GLU A 26 15.37 5.78 -10.93
N ASN A 27 15.03 7.00 -11.34
CA ASN A 27 14.21 7.27 -12.54
C ASN A 27 12.88 6.50 -12.59
N ILE A 28 12.14 6.46 -11.46
CA ILE A 28 10.85 5.80 -11.38
C ILE A 28 9.78 6.67 -12.03
N SER A 29 9.04 6.09 -12.99
CA SER A 29 7.90 6.77 -13.65
C SER A 29 6.74 5.80 -13.82
N PHE A 30 5.56 6.19 -13.36
CA PHE A 30 4.30 5.46 -13.58
C PHE A 30 3.09 6.37 -13.30
N THR A 31 1.91 5.93 -13.74
CA THR A 31 0.67 6.69 -13.59
C THR A 31 -0.46 5.77 -13.15
N LEU A 32 -1.20 6.17 -12.11
CA LEU A 32 -2.47 5.55 -11.72
C LEU A 32 -3.60 6.45 -12.20
N ASP A 33 -4.21 6.09 -13.30
CA ASP A 33 -5.29 6.85 -13.97
C ASP A 33 -6.68 6.27 -13.69
N LYS A 34 -6.76 5.01 -13.27
CA LYS A 34 -8.01 4.28 -12.97
C LYS A 34 -8.05 3.84 -11.51
N PRO A 35 -9.24 3.84 -10.88
CA PRO A 35 -9.43 3.22 -9.58
C PRO A 35 -9.03 1.75 -9.61
N GLY A 36 -8.48 1.26 -8.50
CA GLY A 36 -8.11 -0.14 -8.39
C GLY A 36 -7.00 -0.38 -7.38
N MET A 37 -6.61 -1.66 -7.28
CA MET A 37 -5.59 -2.13 -6.38
C MET A 37 -4.27 -2.36 -7.14
N THR A 38 -3.22 -1.67 -6.74
CA THR A 38 -1.87 -1.85 -7.27
C THR A 38 -0.97 -2.44 -6.19
N CYS A 39 -0.29 -3.55 -6.49
CA CYS A 39 0.71 -4.12 -5.60
C CYS A 39 2.12 -3.73 -6.04
N ILE A 40 2.91 -3.19 -5.10
CA ILE A 40 4.34 -2.94 -5.27
C ILE A 40 5.08 -4.20 -4.83
N VAL A 41 5.80 -4.82 -5.76
CA VAL A 41 6.58 -6.04 -5.52
C VAL A 41 8.05 -5.82 -5.90
N GLY A 42 8.95 -6.66 -5.38
CA GLY A 42 10.39 -6.58 -5.61
C GLY A 42 11.17 -7.04 -4.38
N PRO A 43 12.50 -7.25 -4.51
CA PRO A 43 13.35 -7.75 -3.44
C PRO A 43 13.36 -6.85 -2.20
N ASN A 44 13.79 -7.40 -1.06
CA ASN A 44 13.99 -6.60 0.14
C ASN A 44 15.09 -5.55 -0.07
N GLY A 45 14.86 -4.35 0.45
CA GLY A 45 15.79 -3.24 0.35
C GLY A 45 15.80 -2.52 -1.01
N VAL A 46 14.93 -2.89 -1.97
CA VAL A 46 14.88 -2.27 -3.31
C VAL A 46 14.25 -0.87 -3.34
N GLY A 47 13.70 -0.39 -2.21
CA GLY A 47 13.13 0.96 -2.13
C GLY A 47 11.60 1.03 -2.12
N LYS A 48 10.86 -0.10 -1.97
CA LYS A 48 9.39 -0.12 -1.96
C LYS A 48 8.77 0.85 -0.95
N SER A 49 9.16 0.75 0.32
CA SER A 49 8.68 1.66 1.39
C SER A 49 9.14 3.11 1.18
N THR A 50 10.32 3.30 0.58
CA THR A 50 10.83 4.63 0.21
C THR A 50 9.95 5.28 -0.85
N LEU A 51 9.53 4.53 -1.87
CA LEU A 51 8.60 5.00 -2.91
C LEU A 51 7.25 5.43 -2.30
N ILE A 52 6.65 4.59 -1.45
CA ILE A 52 5.41 4.94 -0.72
C ILE A 52 5.59 6.22 0.09
N LYS A 53 6.71 6.38 0.80
CA LYS A 53 6.98 7.58 1.60
C LYS A 53 7.18 8.83 0.75
N CYS A 54 7.73 8.71 -0.46
CA CYS A 54 7.80 9.81 -1.42
C CYS A 54 6.39 10.21 -1.91
N ILE A 55 5.53 9.23 -2.22
CA ILE A 55 4.14 9.49 -2.66
C ILE A 55 3.33 10.15 -1.53
N ASN A 56 3.56 9.75 -0.28
CA ASN A 56 2.90 10.34 0.89
C ASN A 56 3.51 11.69 1.34
N GLY A 57 4.55 12.19 0.66
CA GLY A 57 5.22 13.44 1.03
C GLY A 57 6.05 13.39 2.32
N LEU A 58 6.27 12.20 2.91
CA LEU A 58 7.13 12.00 4.08
C LEU A 58 8.63 12.11 3.71
N LEU A 59 8.96 11.76 2.47
CA LEU A 59 10.30 11.91 1.89
C LEU A 59 10.21 12.80 0.67
N LYS A 60 11.13 13.75 0.56
CA LYS A 60 11.23 14.63 -0.60
C LYS A 60 12.16 14.01 -1.64
N PRO A 61 11.71 13.77 -2.89
CA PRO A 61 12.58 13.31 -3.97
C PRO A 61 13.79 14.20 -4.16
N THR A 62 14.94 13.61 -4.52
CA THR A 62 16.15 14.34 -4.94
C THR A 62 15.99 14.97 -6.31
N SER A 63 15.23 14.28 -7.20
CA SER A 63 14.81 14.80 -8.50
C SER A 63 13.50 14.13 -8.95
N GLY A 64 12.90 14.67 -10.00
CA GLY A 64 11.58 14.23 -10.46
C GLY A 64 10.44 14.82 -9.64
N SER A 65 9.22 14.33 -9.87
CA SER A 65 8.02 14.83 -9.20
C SER A 65 7.04 13.71 -8.87
N VAL A 66 6.23 13.98 -7.85
CA VAL A 66 5.04 13.18 -7.49
C VAL A 66 3.85 14.13 -7.46
N GLU A 67 2.81 13.77 -8.19
CA GLU A 67 1.54 14.47 -8.19
C GLU A 67 0.42 13.54 -7.70
N VAL A 68 -0.50 14.09 -6.91
CA VAL A 68 -1.70 13.40 -6.45
C VAL A 68 -2.90 14.26 -6.81
N MET A 69 -3.88 13.69 -7.49
CA MET A 69 -5.06 14.40 -8.00
C MET A 69 -4.67 15.64 -8.85
N GLY A 70 -3.60 15.50 -9.67
CA GLY A 70 -3.09 16.57 -10.55
C GLY A 70 -2.40 17.73 -9.85
N LYS A 71 -2.07 17.59 -8.55
CA LYS A 71 -1.35 18.61 -7.78
C LYS A 71 -0.05 18.04 -7.21
N PRO A 72 1.10 18.73 -7.35
CA PRO A 72 2.37 18.30 -6.76
C PRO A 72 2.25 18.08 -5.25
N VAL A 73 2.78 16.96 -4.76
CA VAL A 73 2.74 16.62 -3.33
C VAL A 73 3.43 17.69 -2.48
N SER A 74 4.48 18.34 -3.00
CA SER A 74 5.17 19.46 -2.36
C SER A 74 4.28 20.68 -2.07
N ASP A 75 3.19 20.83 -2.82
CA ASP A 75 2.33 22.03 -2.76
C ASP A 75 1.13 21.82 -1.81
N TYR A 76 0.98 20.59 -1.30
CA TYR A 76 -0.04 20.31 -0.29
C TYR A 76 0.40 20.75 1.09
N LYS A 77 -0.54 21.34 1.86
CA LYS A 77 -0.40 21.35 3.31
C LYS A 77 -0.64 19.95 3.86
N LEU A 78 0.08 19.54 4.91
CA LEU A 78 -0.03 18.19 5.49
C LEU A 78 -1.47 17.77 5.75
N LYS A 79 -2.28 18.65 6.33
CA LYS A 79 -3.70 18.35 6.62
C LYS A 79 -4.56 18.20 5.36
N GLU A 80 -4.22 18.87 4.27
CA GLU A 80 -4.91 18.74 2.97
C GLU A 80 -4.52 17.40 2.32
N LEU A 81 -3.23 17.09 2.29
CA LEU A 81 -2.74 15.81 1.77
C LEU A 81 -3.34 14.63 2.53
N ALA A 82 -3.40 14.73 3.86
CA ALA A 82 -3.98 13.70 4.71
C ALA A 82 -5.50 13.47 4.52
N LYS A 83 -6.22 14.32 3.80
CA LYS A 83 -7.60 14.04 3.37
C LYS A 83 -7.70 13.26 2.07
N VAL A 84 -6.64 13.26 1.29
CA VAL A 84 -6.60 12.65 -0.04
C VAL A 84 -5.79 11.35 0.00
N VAL A 85 -4.71 11.33 0.77
CA VAL A 85 -3.78 10.19 0.90
C VAL A 85 -3.84 9.66 2.32
N GLY A 86 -4.29 8.41 2.48
CA GLY A 86 -4.18 7.64 3.71
C GLY A 86 -2.91 6.80 3.70
N TYR A 87 -2.22 6.72 4.84
CA TYR A 87 -1.01 5.90 4.96
C TYR A 87 -1.06 4.99 6.18
N VAL A 88 -0.88 3.70 5.94
CA VAL A 88 -0.75 2.67 6.97
C VAL A 88 0.67 2.13 6.91
N PRO A 89 1.54 2.54 7.82
CA PRO A 89 2.93 2.07 7.88
C PRO A 89 3.01 0.63 8.42
N VAL A 90 4.16 -0.02 8.21
CA VAL A 90 4.52 -1.22 8.98
C VAL A 90 4.46 -0.90 10.47
N MET A 91 3.80 -1.77 11.22
CA MET A 91 3.65 -1.60 12.67
C MET A 91 5.01 -1.73 13.36
N THR A 92 5.54 -0.62 13.84
CA THR A 92 6.75 -0.57 14.65
C THR A 92 6.47 0.21 15.93
N GLY A 93 6.42 -0.46 17.08
CA GLY A 93 6.42 0.20 18.39
C GLY A 93 5.16 0.01 19.23
N THR A 94 5.28 0.34 20.49
CA THR A 94 4.22 0.38 21.50
C THR A 94 3.48 1.71 21.40
N TYR A 95 2.16 1.64 21.23
CA TYR A 95 1.31 2.82 21.34
C TYR A 95 1.00 3.08 22.83
N ASN A 96 0.73 4.35 23.13
CA ASN A 96 0.26 4.74 24.47
C ASN A 96 -1.02 3.98 24.84
N VAL A 97 -1.35 3.99 26.15
CA VAL A 97 -2.56 3.32 26.68
C VAL A 97 -3.83 4.04 26.12
N MET A 98 -4.26 3.59 24.95
CA MET A 98 -5.46 4.08 24.27
C MET A 98 -6.37 2.90 23.97
N THR A 99 -7.68 3.15 23.91
CA THR A 99 -8.62 2.14 23.42
C THR A 99 -8.47 1.94 21.92
N VAL A 100 -8.98 0.82 21.42
CA VAL A 100 -9.05 0.55 19.97
C VAL A 100 -9.84 1.65 19.25
N LEU A 101 -10.99 2.06 19.81
CA LEU A 101 -11.83 3.12 19.25
C LEU A 101 -11.06 4.45 19.18
N ASP A 102 -10.37 4.86 20.26
CA ASP A 102 -9.57 6.08 20.27
C ASP A 102 -8.45 6.03 19.22
N THR A 103 -7.80 4.87 19.08
CA THR A 103 -6.74 4.65 18.07
C THR A 103 -7.28 4.82 16.65
N VAL A 104 -8.48 4.30 16.36
CA VAL A 104 -9.12 4.45 15.06
C VAL A 104 -9.54 5.90 14.82
N LEU A 105 -10.08 6.57 15.83
CA LEU A 105 -10.50 7.98 15.75
C LEU A 105 -9.35 8.95 15.43
N ILE A 106 -8.08 8.60 15.72
CA ILE A 106 -6.91 9.38 15.25
C ILE A 106 -6.96 9.57 13.73
N GLY A 107 -7.41 8.58 12.97
CA GLY A 107 -7.54 8.68 11.50
C GLY A 107 -8.48 9.80 11.05
N ARG A 108 -9.43 10.25 11.89
CA ARG A 108 -10.35 11.37 11.60
C ARG A 108 -9.74 12.75 11.84
N TYR A 109 -8.51 12.84 12.37
CA TYR A 109 -7.87 14.12 12.73
C TYR A 109 -7.81 15.12 11.56
N SER A 110 -7.60 14.64 10.33
CA SER A 110 -7.58 15.50 9.14
C SER A 110 -8.94 16.18 8.87
N HIS A 111 -10.05 15.56 9.27
CA HIS A 111 -11.43 16.03 9.09
C HIS A 111 -11.94 16.87 10.27
N GLN A 112 -11.35 16.69 11.46
CA GLN A 112 -11.78 17.39 12.66
C GLN A 112 -11.34 18.87 12.68
N LYS A 113 -12.22 19.75 13.20
CA LYS A 113 -11.86 21.16 13.47
C LYS A 113 -11.39 21.36 14.92
N TRP A 114 -12.18 20.93 15.92
CA TRP A 114 -11.90 21.17 17.34
C TRP A 114 -12.28 20.01 18.27
N ARG A 115 -13.22 19.17 17.87
CA ARG A 115 -13.74 18.05 18.67
C ARG A 115 -14.14 16.89 17.78
N THR A 116 -14.09 15.68 18.31
CA THR A 116 -14.70 14.47 17.72
C THR A 116 -16.22 14.67 17.68
N ARG A 117 -16.84 14.41 16.54
CA ARG A 117 -18.28 14.51 16.32
C ARG A 117 -18.93 13.12 16.47
N PRO A 118 -20.25 13.07 16.75
CA PRO A 118 -20.97 11.78 16.73
C PRO A 118 -20.78 11.01 15.43
N GLU A 119 -20.76 11.70 14.27
CA GLU A 119 -20.55 11.09 12.96
C GLU A 119 -19.16 10.43 12.84
N ASP A 120 -18.12 11.01 13.45
CA ASP A 120 -16.77 10.42 13.45
C ASP A 120 -16.74 9.11 14.25
N ILE A 121 -17.49 9.03 15.36
CA ILE A 121 -17.62 7.81 16.16
C ILE A 121 -18.36 6.73 15.37
N GLU A 122 -19.41 7.09 14.66
CA GLU A 122 -20.18 6.17 13.82
C GLU A 122 -19.32 5.62 12.65
N ILE A 123 -18.52 6.50 12.01
CA ILE A 123 -17.56 6.08 10.97
C ILE A 123 -16.53 5.12 11.56
N ALA A 124 -16.01 5.39 12.77
CA ALA A 124 -15.06 4.52 13.44
C ALA A 124 -15.67 3.15 13.76
N HIS A 125 -16.89 3.09 14.26
CA HIS A 125 -17.59 1.82 14.51
C HIS A 125 -17.79 1.01 13.23
N ARG A 126 -18.25 1.63 12.13
CA ARG A 126 -18.37 0.97 10.83
C ARG A 126 -17.04 0.42 10.32
N ALA A 127 -15.93 1.13 10.54
CA ALA A 127 -14.61 0.64 10.16
C ALA A 127 -14.16 -0.55 11.02
N LEU A 128 -14.47 -0.56 12.31
CA LEU A 128 -14.21 -1.69 13.21
C LEU A 128 -15.04 -2.92 12.82
N GLU A 129 -16.32 -2.72 12.51
CA GLU A 129 -17.23 -3.76 12.02
C GLU A 129 -16.73 -4.34 10.69
N ALA A 130 -16.32 -3.50 9.73
CA ALA A 130 -15.75 -3.94 8.46
C ALA A 130 -14.47 -4.77 8.62
N MET A 131 -13.73 -4.59 9.71
CA MET A 131 -12.54 -5.36 10.07
C MET A 131 -12.85 -6.56 10.98
N GLU A 132 -14.13 -6.81 11.35
CA GLU A 132 -14.55 -7.86 12.28
C GLU A 132 -13.83 -7.78 13.63
N ILE A 133 -13.81 -6.59 14.25
CA ILE A 133 -13.16 -6.28 15.56
C ILE A 133 -13.96 -5.25 16.38
N GLU A 134 -15.24 -5.08 16.13
CA GLU A 134 -16.11 -4.13 16.85
C GLU A 134 -16.23 -4.46 18.35
N ASP A 135 -16.17 -5.73 18.71
CA ASP A 135 -16.17 -6.22 20.09
C ASP A 135 -14.93 -5.77 20.90
N LEU A 136 -13.87 -5.37 20.20
CA LEU A 136 -12.62 -4.90 20.79
C LEU A 136 -12.57 -3.38 20.99
N ALA A 137 -13.62 -2.64 20.60
CA ALA A 137 -13.60 -1.17 20.54
C ALA A 137 -13.11 -0.49 21.84
N MET A 138 -13.52 -1.01 23.01
CA MET A 138 -13.15 -0.47 24.33
C MET A 138 -11.93 -1.13 24.95
N ARG A 139 -11.32 -2.12 24.29
CA ARG A 139 -10.12 -2.80 24.76
C ARG A 139 -8.89 -1.93 24.57
N ASN A 140 -7.87 -2.08 25.43
CA ASN A 140 -6.61 -1.39 25.25
C ASN A 140 -5.88 -1.93 24.01
N PHE A 141 -5.38 -1.03 23.17
CA PHE A 141 -4.66 -1.39 21.95
C PHE A 141 -3.47 -2.32 22.24
N ASN A 142 -2.72 -2.09 23.33
CA ASN A 142 -1.56 -2.91 23.71
C ASN A 142 -1.88 -4.35 24.11
N GLU A 143 -3.16 -4.70 24.35
CA GLU A 143 -3.59 -6.05 24.72
C GLU A 143 -3.96 -6.91 23.51
N LEU A 144 -3.83 -6.37 22.31
CA LEU A 144 -4.22 -7.04 21.08
C LEU A 144 -3.13 -7.97 20.55
N SER A 145 -3.55 -9.01 19.82
CA SER A 145 -2.62 -9.80 19.01
C SER A 145 -2.08 -9.00 17.82
N ALA A 146 -0.98 -9.47 17.20
CA ALA A 146 -0.41 -8.81 16.00
C ALA A 146 -1.43 -8.67 14.85
N GLY A 147 -2.26 -9.69 14.61
CA GLY A 147 -3.32 -9.64 13.60
C GLY A 147 -4.42 -8.63 13.94
N GLN A 148 -4.81 -8.53 15.22
CA GLN A 148 -5.78 -7.52 15.66
C GLN A 148 -5.20 -6.10 15.55
N HIS A 149 -3.93 -5.90 15.93
CA HIS A 149 -3.21 -4.63 15.71
C HIS A 149 -3.27 -4.20 14.23
N GLN A 150 -3.03 -5.14 13.32
CA GLN A 150 -3.06 -4.86 11.88
C GLN A 150 -4.46 -4.44 11.42
N LYS A 151 -5.51 -5.15 11.87
CA LYS A 151 -6.91 -4.79 11.58
C LYS A 151 -7.26 -3.39 12.10
N VAL A 152 -6.84 -3.03 13.33
CA VAL A 152 -7.04 -1.68 13.89
C VAL A 152 -6.29 -0.63 13.08
N SER A 153 -5.07 -0.92 12.62
CA SER A 153 -4.30 0.01 11.77
C SER A 153 -4.96 0.24 10.42
N LEU A 154 -5.53 -0.80 9.82
CA LEU A 154 -6.34 -0.69 8.61
C LEU A 154 -7.62 0.11 8.86
N ALA A 155 -8.37 -0.18 9.94
CA ALA A 155 -9.55 0.59 10.34
C ALA A 155 -9.22 2.08 10.50
N ARG A 156 -8.08 2.42 11.14
CA ARG A 156 -7.59 3.80 11.26
C ARG A 156 -7.31 4.46 9.90
N GLY A 157 -6.80 3.70 8.93
CA GLY A 157 -6.62 4.18 7.55
C GLY A 157 -7.95 4.40 6.83
N LEU A 158 -8.90 3.48 7.02
CA LEU A 158 -10.23 3.54 6.39
C LEU A 158 -11.06 4.74 6.83
N VAL A 159 -11.08 5.06 8.12
CA VAL A 159 -11.85 6.22 8.64
C VAL A 159 -11.36 7.56 8.11
N GLN A 160 -10.19 7.60 7.50
CA GLN A 160 -9.67 8.78 6.82
C GLN A 160 -10.40 9.04 5.50
N GLU A 161 -11.12 8.05 4.96
CA GLU A 161 -11.85 8.10 3.68
C GLU A 161 -10.99 8.66 2.54
N PRO A 162 -9.76 8.16 2.35
CA PRO A 162 -8.82 8.72 1.39
C PRO A 162 -9.18 8.32 -0.06
N ARG A 163 -8.76 9.13 -1.04
CA ARG A 163 -8.79 8.76 -2.46
C ARG A 163 -7.69 7.78 -2.85
N VAL A 164 -6.57 7.85 -2.14
CA VAL A 164 -5.42 6.95 -2.30
C VAL A 164 -5.05 6.38 -0.94
N MET A 165 -5.08 5.08 -0.80
CA MET A 165 -4.62 4.38 0.40
C MET A 165 -3.25 3.74 0.13
N LEU A 166 -2.24 4.16 0.86
CA LEU A 166 -0.89 3.63 0.80
C LEU A 166 -0.67 2.67 1.97
N LEU A 167 -0.30 1.42 1.67
CA LEU A 167 -0.17 0.37 2.69
C LEU A 167 1.23 -0.23 2.60
N ASP A 168 2.00 -0.11 3.68
CA ASP A 168 3.34 -0.67 3.79
C ASP A 168 3.24 -2.05 4.47
N GLU A 169 3.26 -3.12 3.67
CA GLU A 169 3.17 -4.52 4.09
C GLU A 169 1.95 -4.85 4.98
N PRO A 170 0.72 -4.56 4.56
CA PRO A 170 -0.46 -4.72 5.41
C PRO A 170 -0.81 -6.17 5.75
N THR A 171 -0.19 -7.14 5.08
CA THR A 171 -0.41 -8.58 5.29
C THR A 171 0.77 -9.27 5.99
N SER A 172 1.85 -8.53 6.33
CA SER A 172 2.98 -9.09 7.06
C SER A 172 2.54 -9.54 8.45
N ASN A 173 3.09 -10.65 8.94
CA ASN A 173 2.78 -11.23 10.25
C ASN A 173 1.33 -11.70 10.45
N LEU A 174 0.55 -11.83 9.38
CA LEU A 174 -0.79 -12.42 9.41
C LEU A 174 -0.73 -13.88 8.95
N ASP A 175 -1.62 -14.71 9.51
CA ASP A 175 -1.86 -16.05 8.97
C ASP A 175 -2.56 -15.99 7.59
N VAL A 176 -2.56 -17.10 6.88
CA VAL A 176 -3.09 -17.21 5.50
C VAL A 176 -4.54 -16.75 5.42
N ARG A 177 -5.39 -17.08 6.42
CA ARG A 177 -6.79 -16.66 6.46
C ARG A 177 -6.94 -15.14 6.50
N HIS A 178 -6.16 -14.49 7.38
CA HIS A 178 -6.20 -13.05 7.57
C HIS A 178 -5.57 -12.31 6.38
N GLN A 179 -4.52 -12.87 5.76
CA GLN A 179 -3.95 -12.31 4.52
C GLN A 179 -4.97 -12.29 3.38
N LEU A 180 -5.69 -13.40 3.18
CA LEU A 180 -6.77 -13.50 2.20
C LEU A 180 -7.91 -12.51 2.50
N PHE A 181 -8.33 -12.43 3.78
CA PHE A 181 -9.37 -11.49 4.21
C PHE A 181 -9.00 -10.04 3.89
N VAL A 182 -7.80 -9.59 4.29
CA VAL A 182 -7.34 -8.21 4.07
C VAL A 182 -7.24 -7.91 2.58
N SER A 183 -6.63 -8.80 1.79
CA SER A 183 -6.48 -8.60 0.34
C SER A 183 -7.83 -8.52 -0.38
N ALA A 184 -8.74 -9.45 -0.07
CA ALA A 184 -10.10 -9.45 -0.64
C ALA A 184 -10.91 -8.22 -0.21
N PHE A 185 -10.77 -7.79 1.06
CA PHE A 185 -11.42 -6.59 1.58
C PHE A 185 -10.94 -5.33 0.84
N LEU A 186 -9.61 -5.16 0.68
CA LEU A 186 -9.05 -4.01 -0.02
C LEU A 186 -9.48 -3.96 -1.48
N LYS A 187 -9.53 -5.11 -2.17
CA LYS A 187 -10.04 -5.19 -3.53
C LYS A 187 -11.51 -4.76 -3.61
N LYS A 188 -12.37 -5.29 -2.74
CA LYS A 188 -13.78 -4.89 -2.67
C LYS A 188 -13.96 -3.40 -2.36
N LEU A 189 -13.10 -2.83 -1.51
CA LEU A 189 -13.10 -1.41 -1.20
C LEU A 189 -12.84 -0.57 -2.46
N CYS A 190 -11.81 -0.92 -3.24
CA CYS A 190 -11.52 -0.24 -4.50
C CYS A 190 -12.72 -0.25 -5.44
N ASP A 191 -13.32 -1.43 -5.62
CA ASP A 191 -14.45 -1.62 -6.54
C ASP A 191 -15.70 -0.84 -6.09
N ALA A 192 -15.94 -0.74 -4.76
CA ALA A 192 -17.12 -0.07 -4.20
C ALA A 192 -16.99 1.45 -4.13
N THR A 193 -15.77 1.99 -3.93
CA THR A 193 -15.56 3.42 -3.62
C THR A 193 -14.84 4.18 -4.73
N SER A 194 -14.45 3.52 -5.81
CA SER A 194 -13.61 4.10 -6.87
C SER A 194 -12.34 4.76 -6.32
N SER A 195 -11.78 4.22 -5.23
CA SER A 195 -10.52 4.66 -4.65
C SER A 195 -9.35 3.80 -5.15
N ASN A 196 -8.14 4.29 -4.93
CA ASN A 196 -6.91 3.58 -5.27
C ASN A 196 -6.26 3.05 -4.01
N VAL A 197 -5.86 1.77 -4.05
CA VAL A 197 -5.01 1.15 -3.04
C VAL A 197 -3.66 0.85 -3.65
N LEU A 198 -2.60 1.36 -3.05
CA LEU A 198 -1.23 1.04 -3.39
C LEU A 198 -0.59 0.32 -2.21
N MET A 199 -0.34 -0.98 -2.32
CA MET A 199 0.20 -1.78 -1.22
C MET A 199 1.49 -2.50 -1.58
N ILE A 200 2.42 -2.57 -0.62
CA ILE A 200 3.58 -3.44 -0.74
C ILE A 200 3.16 -4.86 -0.37
N SER A 201 3.49 -5.80 -1.25
CA SER A 201 3.28 -7.23 -1.02
C SER A 201 4.58 -8.01 -1.19
N HIS A 202 4.79 -8.99 -0.30
CA HIS A 202 5.86 -9.98 -0.45
C HIS A 202 5.34 -11.30 -1.06
N ASP A 203 4.03 -11.51 -1.03
CA ASP A 203 3.41 -12.68 -1.63
C ASP A 203 2.98 -12.36 -3.06
N LEU A 204 3.68 -12.95 -4.02
CA LEU A 204 3.42 -12.76 -5.45
C LEU A 204 2.09 -13.40 -5.89
N ASN A 205 1.70 -14.52 -5.27
CA ASN A 205 0.46 -15.20 -5.61
C ASN A 205 -0.76 -14.42 -5.10
N LEU A 206 -0.68 -13.84 -3.89
CA LEU A 206 -1.72 -12.93 -3.40
C LEU A 206 -1.78 -11.65 -4.24
N ALA A 207 -0.63 -11.08 -4.60
CA ALA A 207 -0.57 -9.91 -5.46
C ALA A 207 -1.19 -10.21 -6.84
N ALA A 208 -0.84 -11.37 -7.46
CA ALA A 208 -1.42 -11.80 -8.73
C ALA A 208 -2.93 -11.97 -8.69
N LYS A 209 -3.45 -12.49 -7.57
CA LYS A 209 -4.87 -12.82 -7.41
C LYS A 209 -5.76 -11.60 -7.20
N PHE A 210 -5.27 -10.57 -6.51
CA PHE A 210 -6.12 -9.45 -6.06
C PHE A 210 -5.78 -8.11 -6.73
N ALA A 211 -4.55 -7.91 -7.21
CA ALA A 211 -4.18 -6.64 -7.81
C ALA A 211 -4.69 -6.51 -9.25
N ASP A 212 -5.12 -5.30 -9.59
CA ASP A 212 -5.39 -4.91 -10.98
C ASP A 212 -4.10 -4.61 -11.72
N ASN A 213 -3.11 -4.06 -11.00
CA ASN A 213 -1.78 -3.76 -11.52
C ASN A 213 -0.67 -4.18 -10.55
N LEU A 214 0.47 -4.50 -11.11
CA LEU A 214 1.73 -4.65 -10.39
C LEU A 214 2.68 -3.52 -10.75
N LEU A 215 3.40 -3.04 -9.75
CA LEU A 215 4.57 -2.18 -9.90
C LEU A 215 5.77 -2.99 -9.42
N VAL A 216 6.57 -3.47 -10.35
CA VAL A 216 7.71 -4.34 -10.07
C VAL A 216 8.98 -3.49 -9.98
N LEU A 217 9.65 -3.52 -8.82
CA LEU A 217 10.93 -2.86 -8.63
C LEU A 217 12.07 -3.90 -8.67
N GLU A 218 13.16 -3.56 -9.37
CA GLU A 218 14.40 -4.33 -9.41
C GLU A 218 15.57 -3.53 -8.85
N LYS A 219 16.65 -4.19 -8.39
CA LYS A 219 17.87 -3.52 -7.96
C LYS A 219 18.56 -2.81 -9.14
N PRO A 220 19.15 -1.63 -8.93
CA PRO A 220 19.34 -0.89 -7.68
C PRO A 220 18.22 0.13 -7.34
N GLY A 221 16.96 -0.16 -7.50
CA GLY A 221 15.83 0.73 -7.21
C GLY A 221 15.22 1.32 -8.47
N ARG A 222 15.13 0.51 -9.53
CA ARG A 222 14.54 0.86 -10.82
C ARG A 222 13.20 0.19 -11.02
N LEU A 223 12.38 0.77 -11.88
CA LEU A 223 11.15 0.16 -12.31
C LEU A 223 11.48 -0.92 -13.36
N TYR A 224 11.20 -2.20 -13.03
CA TYR A 224 11.21 -3.28 -14.01
C TYR A 224 10.01 -3.16 -14.95
N GLY A 225 8.81 -2.94 -14.39
CA GLY A 225 7.57 -2.80 -15.16
C GLY A 225 6.38 -2.37 -14.31
N PHE A 226 5.38 -1.81 -15.01
CA PHE A 226 4.08 -1.46 -14.46
C PHE A 226 3.00 -1.95 -15.43
N GLY A 227 2.09 -2.80 -14.98
CA GLY A 227 1.04 -3.40 -15.81
C GLY A 227 0.26 -4.48 -15.06
N SER A 228 -0.53 -5.27 -15.78
CA SER A 228 -1.31 -6.35 -15.20
C SER A 228 -0.43 -7.48 -14.64
N PRO A 229 -0.93 -8.24 -13.64
CA PRO A 229 -0.23 -9.44 -13.18
C PRO A 229 0.08 -10.44 -14.30
N GLN A 230 -0.84 -10.59 -15.26
CA GLN A 230 -0.71 -11.52 -16.40
C GLN A 230 0.47 -11.14 -17.32
N GLU A 231 0.74 -9.84 -17.46
CA GLU A 231 1.85 -9.36 -18.30
C GLU A 231 3.19 -9.43 -17.57
N LEU A 232 3.21 -9.22 -16.27
CA LEU A 232 4.45 -9.03 -15.52
C LEU A 232 4.94 -10.27 -14.80
N ILE A 233 4.06 -11.15 -14.32
CA ILE A 233 4.50 -12.38 -13.62
C ILE A 233 4.88 -13.44 -14.65
N THR A 234 6.16 -13.49 -14.94
CA THR A 234 6.78 -14.44 -15.89
C THR A 234 8.01 -15.11 -15.26
N PRO A 235 8.40 -16.31 -15.71
CA PRO A 235 9.66 -16.92 -15.25
C PRO A 235 10.88 -16.01 -15.48
N GLU A 236 10.88 -15.23 -16.57
CA GLU A 236 11.95 -14.28 -16.86
C GLU A 236 12.02 -13.16 -15.83
N MET A 237 10.87 -12.56 -15.47
CA MET A 237 10.79 -11.54 -14.43
C MET A 237 11.32 -12.08 -13.10
N LEU A 238 10.89 -13.29 -12.70
CA LEU A 238 11.29 -13.89 -11.44
C LEU A 238 12.78 -14.22 -11.39
N ARG A 239 13.34 -14.73 -12.48
CA ARG A 239 14.80 -14.93 -12.60
C ARG A 239 15.56 -13.61 -12.50
N ARG A 240 15.13 -12.58 -13.24
CA ARG A 240 15.82 -11.27 -13.27
C ARG A 240 15.70 -10.50 -11.96
N VAL A 241 14.50 -10.42 -11.41
CA VAL A 241 14.20 -9.55 -10.25
C VAL A 241 14.55 -10.22 -8.92
N TYR A 242 14.28 -11.55 -8.82
CA TYR A 242 14.40 -12.30 -7.57
C TYR A 242 15.52 -13.33 -7.58
N ASN A 243 16.12 -13.60 -8.74
CA ASN A 243 17.14 -14.65 -8.94
C ASN A 243 16.64 -16.04 -8.51
N VAL A 244 15.42 -16.41 -8.94
CA VAL A 244 14.80 -17.70 -8.68
C VAL A 244 14.31 -18.35 -9.95
N GLU A 245 14.39 -19.68 -10.01
CA GLU A 245 13.77 -20.50 -11.06
C GLU A 245 12.37 -20.90 -10.60
N CYS A 246 11.43 -20.81 -11.50
CA CYS A 246 10.03 -21.11 -11.22
C CYS A 246 9.27 -21.53 -12.47
N ASP A 247 8.11 -22.15 -12.26
CA ASP A 247 7.04 -22.26 -13.23
C ASP A 247 5.96 -21.22 -12.91
N VAL A 248 5.33 -20.71 -13.96
CA VAL A 248 4.13 -19.88 -13.83
C VAL A 248 2.99 -20.58 -14.55
N ILE A 249 1.96 -20.91 -13.81
CA ILE A 249 0.74 -21.57 -14.33
C ILE A 249 -0.44 -20.63 -14.28
N ASP A 250 -1.44 -20.83 -15.12
CA ASP A 250 -2.71 -20.12 -15.02
C ASP A 250 -3.61 -20.79 -13.96
N ASP A 251 -3.99 -20.03 -12.94
CA ASP A 251 -4.98 -20.44 -11.93
C ASP A 251 -6.24 -19.58 -12.10
N HIS A 252 -7.19 -20.05 -12.92
CA HIS A 252 -8.46 -19.35 -13.19
C HIS A 252 -8.29 -17.92 -13.71
N GLY A 253 -7.34 -17.69 -14.62
CA GLY A 253 -7.05 -16.39 -15.22
C GLY A 253 -6.07 -15.52 -14.40
N SER A 254 -5.52 -16.06 -13.31
CA SER A 254 -4.49 -15.41 -12.50
C SER A 254 -3.19 -16.18 -12.56
N PRO A 255 -2.02 -15.56 -12.82
CA PRO A 255 -0.76 -16.25 -12.81
C PRO A 255 -0.42 -16.74 -11.39
N HIS A 256 -0.04 -18.01 -11.28
CA HIS A 256 0.38 -18.62 -10.02
C HIS A 256 1.83 -19.10 -10.13
N VAL A 257 2.67 -18.60 -9.22
CA VAL A 257 4.11 -18.90 -9.19
C VAL A 257 4.36 -20.14 -8.36
N ILE A 258 5.04 -21.12 -8.97
CA ILE A 258 5.55 -22.33 -8.31
C ILE A 258 7.08 -22.23 -8.28
N LEU A 259 7.65 -21.95 -7.12
CA LEU A 259 9.09 -21.82 -6.93
C LEU A 259 9.77 -23.18 -7.02
N GLN A 260 10.87 -23.28 -7.74
CA GLN A 260 11.65 -24.51 -7.92
C GLN A 260 12.98 -24.45 -7.19
N SER A 261 13.82 -23.45 -7.50
CA SER A 261 15.17 -23.34 -6.96
C SER A 261 15.66 -21.89 -6.97
N VAL A 262 16.75 -21.64 -6.27
CA VAL A 262 17.49 -20.39 -6.35
C VAL A 262 18.35 -20.39 -7.59
N GLY A 263 18.46 -19.26 -8.30
CA GLY A 263 19.31 -19.12 -9.48
C GLY A 263 20.80 -19.39 -9.20
N SER A 264 21.52 -19.82 -10.20
CA SER A 264 22.89 -20.37 -10.09
C SER A 264 23.98 -19.41 -9.58
N GLU A 265 23.69 -18.12 -9.37
CA GLU A 265 24.66 -17.13 -8.86
C GLU A 265 24.86 -17.13 -7.33
N LEU A 266 24.15 -18.00 -6.60
CA LEU A 266 24.24 -18.11 -5.13
C LEU A 266 24.84 -19.45 -4.65
N MET A 267 25.39 -20.27 -5.58
CA MET A 267 26.15 -21.48 -5.24
C MET A 267 27.67 -21.20 -5.45
#